data_f99800103c5a54c81d834dff5b191e10
#
_entry.id   f99800103c5a54c81d834dff5b191e10
#
_cell.length_a   1.000
_cell.length_b   1.000
_cell.length_c   1.000
_cell.angle_alpha   90.00
_cell.angle_beta   90.00
_cell.angle_gamma   90.00
#
_symmetry.space_group_name_H-M   'P 1'
#
loop_
_entity.id
_entity.type
_entity.pdbx_description
1 polymer ?
#
loop_
_entity_poly.entity_id
_entity_poly.type
_entity_poly.pdbx_seq_one_letter_code
_entity_poly.pdbx_strand_id
1 'polypeptide(L)'
;MRWALGLFLFLLGFGLGLWALERAFALKADLPLACLPGPLPREAALYSNGALEIPLCRRARVRMVLEGTLAQGRGPWAMVVEGGRVLWQGEVRGRREVRVEATGEGTLALAFINDLYQPPEDRNLFLRELTVEPR
;
A
#
# COMPACT_ATOMS: atom_id res chain seq x y z
N MET A 1 -10.76 -13.03 -57.43
CA MET A 1 -9.91 -13.86 -56.57
C MET A 1 -8.75 -13.10 -55.90
N ARG A 2 -8.10 -12.15 -56.55
CA ARG A 2 -7.00 -11.38 -55.91
C ARG A 2 -7.43 -10.55 -54.70
N TRP A 3 -8.65 -10.08 -54.67
CA TRP A 3 -9.22 -9.27 -53.59
C TRP A 3 -9.43 -10.08 -52.28
N ALA A 4 -9.91 -11.30 -52.38
CA ALA A 4 -10.17 -12.12 -51.21
C ALA A 4 -8.89 -12.49 -50.47
N LEU A 5 -7.78 -12.73 -51.17
CA LEU A 5 -6.49 -13.06 -50.57
C LEU A 5 -5.88 -11.86 -49.85
N GLY A 6 -5.94 -10.64 -50.43
CA GLY A 6 -5.44 -9.43 -49.80
C GLY A 6 -6.21 -9.07 -48.52
N LEU A 7 -7.54 -9.22 -48.53
CA LEU A 7 -8.37 -8.99 -47.36
C LEU A 7 -8.07 -10.00 -46.25
N PHE A 8 -7.90 -11.26 -46.60
CA PHE A 8 -7.57 -12.32 -45.61
C PHE A 8 -6.23 -12.04 -44.93
N LEU A 9 -5.19 -11.68 -45.66
CA LEU A 9 -3.88 -11.34 -45.10
C LEU A 9 -3.92 -10.11 -44.19
N PHE A 10 -4.71 -9.10 -44.57
CA PHE A 10 -4.90 -7.91 -43.74
C PHE A 10 -5.58 -8.25 -42.40
N LEU A 11 -6.67 -9.02 -42.41
CA LEU A 11 -7.39 -9.43 -41.22
C LEU A 11 -6.51 -10.30 -40.31
N LEU A 12 -5.70 -11.20 -40.86
CA LEU A 12 -4.78 -12.03 -40.11
C LEU A 12 -3.70 -11.19 -39.40
N GLY A 13 -3.08 -10.24 -40.13
CA GLY A 13 -2.07 -9.34 -39.52
C GLY A 13 -2.64 -8.45 -38.45
N PHE A 14 -3.84 -7.91 -38.63
CA PHE A 14 -4.53 -7.10 -37.64
C PHE A 14 -4.88 -7.89 -36.39
N GLY A 15 -5.39 -9.12 -36.52
CA GLY A 15 -5.70 -10.00 -35.40
C GLY A 15 -4.46 -10.39 -34.59
N LEU A 16 -3.34 -10.67 -35.23
CA LEU A 16 -2.08 -10.98 -34.56
C LEU A 16 -1.51 -9.76 -33.81
N GLY A 17 -1.62 -8.56 -34.38
CA GLY A 17 -1.20 -7.33 -33.73
C GLY A 17 -2.00 -7.03 -32.47
N LEU A 18 -3.32 -7.19 -32.48
CA LEU A 18 -4.19 -7.04 -31.31
C LEU A 18 -3.86 -8.07 -30.22
N TRP A 19 -3.65 -9.32 -30.60
CA TRP A 19 -3.31 -10.37 -29.67
C TRP A 19 -1.98 -10.11 -28.93
N ALA A 20 -0.96 -9.65 -29.66
CA ALA A 20 0.32 -9.28 -29.06
C ALA A 20 0.19 -8.09 -28.12
N LEU A 21 -0.65 -7.12 -28.44
CA LEU A 21 -0.92 -5.94 -27.61
C LEU A 21 -1.63 -6.36 -26.31
N GLU A 22 -2.66 -7.18 -26.38
CA GLU A 22 -3.36 -7.71 -25.21
C GLU A 22 -2.43 -8.48 -24.29
N ARG A 23 -1.57 -9.31 -24.83
CA ARG A 23 -0.58 -10.04 -24.02
C ARG A 23 0.43 -9.12 -23.34
N ALA A 24 0.87 -8.06 -24.00
CA ALA A 24 1.76 -7.09 -23.41
C ALA A 24 1.10 -6.34 -22.23
N PHE A 25 -0.18 -5.99 -22.36
CA PHE A 25 -0.94 -5.37 -21.26
C PHE A 25 -1.21 -6.35 -20.13
N ALA A 26 -1.57 -7.60 -20.41
CA ALA A 26 -1.78 -8.64 -19.40
C ALA A 26 -0.51 -8.90 -18.59
N LEU A 27 0.65 -8.98 -19.24
CA LEU A 27 1.93 -9.13 -18.59
C LEU A 27 2.27 -7.94 -17.68
N LYS A 28 1.92 -6.72 -18.06
CA LYS A 28 2.11 -5.54 -17.20
C LYS A 28 1.16 -5.52 -16.02
N ALA A 29 -0.06 -6.03 -16.17
CA ALA A 29 -1.03 -6.13 -15.10
C ALA A 29 -0.68 -7.24 -14.11
N ASP A 30 -0.08 -8.34 -14.58
CA ASP A 30 0.33 -9.49 -13.78
C ASP A 30 1.72 -9.30 -13.13
N LEU A 31 2.50 -8.30 -13.57
CA LEU A 31 3.72 -7.95 -12.87
C LEU A 31 3.32 -7.38 -11.50
N PRO A 32 3.53 -8.13 -10.40
CA PRO A 32 3.31 -7.56 -9.09
C PRO A 32 4.16 -6.29 -9.01
N LEU A 33 3.59 -5.19 -8.57
CA LEU A 33 4.37 -4.03 -8.16
C LEU A 33 5.45 -4.57 -7.24
N ALA A 34 6.66 -4.67 -7.77
CA ALA A 34 7.76 -5.32 -7.06
C ALA A 34 7.93 -4.62 -5.73
N CYS A 35 7.68 -5.35 -4.64
CA CYS A 35 8.00 -4.85 -3.33
C CYS A 35 9.51 -4.70 -3.25
N LEU A 36 9.99 -3.47 -3.06
CA LEU A 36 11.40 -3.18 -2.93
C LEU A 36 11.77 -3.22 -1.45
N PRO A 37 12.58 -4.20 -1.00
CA PRO A 37 13.05 -4.19 0.37
C PRO A 37 13.95 -2.99 0.62
N GLY A 38 13.89 -2.46 1.82
CA GLY A 38 14.68 -1.30 2.21
C GLY A 38 14.83 -1.21 3.73
N PRO A 39 15.49 -0.15 4.22
CA PRO A 39 15.63 0.04 5.65
C PRO A 39 14.26 0.28 6.29
N LEU A 40 14.01 -0.41 7.42
CA LEU A 40 12.78 -0.28 8.17
C LEU A 40 12.80 1.02 8.98
N PRO A 41 11.72 1.82 8.98
CA PRO A 41 11.62 2.98 9.85
C PRO A 41 11.54 2.52 11.31
N ARG A 42 12.27 3.19 12.19
CA ARG A 42 12.20 2.95 13.64
C ARG A 42 11.17 3.85 14.29
N GLU A 43 11.21 5.10 13.90
CA GLU A 43 10.30 6.14 14.32
C GLU A 43 9.90 6.99 13.12
N ALA A 44 8.67 7.47 13.13
CA ALA A 44 8.18 8.35 12.08
C ALA A 44 7.00 9.17 12.60
N ALA A 45 6.72 10.28 11.94
CA ALA A 45 5.59 11.14 12.26
C ALA A 45 4.78 11.42 10.99
N LEU A 46 3.47 11.32 11.12
CA LEU A 46 2.51 11.73 10.10
C LEU A 46 1.72 12.93 10.63
N TYR A 47 2.03 14.09 10.09
CA TYR A 47 1.40 15.36 10.49
C TYR A 47 0.20 15.74 9.63
N SER A 48 -0.02 14.99 8.57
CA SER A 48 -1.14 15.17 7.65
C SER A 48 -1.57 13.81 7.09
N ASN A 49 -2.70 13.78 6.40
CA ASN A 49 -3.15 12.58 5.72
C ASN A 49 -2.07 12.07 4.76
N GLY A 50 -1.79 10.79 4.84
CA GLY A 50 -0.76 10.17 4.03
C GLY A 50 -0.45 8.76 4.51
N ALA A 51 0.58 8.20 3.93
CA ALA A 51 1.03 6.85 4.27
C ALA A 51 2.55 6.79 4.41
N LEU A 52 2.99 6.00 5.38
CA LEU A 52 4.38 5.65 5.58
C LEU A 52 4.59 4.23 5.03
N GLU A 53 5.42 4.09 4.02
CA GLU A 53 5.78 2.78 3.50
C GLU A 53 6.74 2.06 4.46
N ILE A 54 6.45 0.80 4.70
CA ILE A 54 7.31 -0.10 5.46
C ILE A 54 7.86 -1.12 4.46
N PRO A 55 9.12 -0.97 4.02
CA PRO A 55 9.68 -1.77 2.93
C PRO A 55 10.01 -3.20 3.37
N LEU A 56 8.97 -3.93 3.72
CA LEU A 56 9.02 -5.32 4.16
C LEU A 56 8.42 -6.19 3.05
N CYS A 57 9.26 -7.01 2.42
CA CYS A 57 8.89 -7.85 1.28
C CYS A 57 8.94 -9.33 1.63
N ARG A 58 8.58 -9.68 2.85
CA ARG A 58 8.60 -11.06 3.34
C ARG A 58 7.47 -11.30 4.34
N ARG A 59 7.15 -12.56 4.51
CA ARG A 59 6.21 -12.97 5.53
C ARG A 59 6.78 -12.72 6.92
N ALA A 60 6.06 -11.97 7.74
CA ALA A 60 6.53 -11.61 9.07
C ALA A 60 5.37 -11.21 9.97
N ARG A 61 5.59 -11.34 11.28
CA ARG A 61 4.74 -10.73 12.29
C ARG A 61 5.31 -9.34 12.59
N VAL A 62 4.48 -8.32 12.44
CA VAL A 62 4.86 -6.92 12.65
C VAL A 62 4.16 -6.37 13.88
N ARG A 63 4.95 -5.83 14.78
CA ARG A 63 4.48 -5.12 15.97
C ARG A 63 4.84 -3.65 15.82
N MET A 64 3.87 -2.78 16.00
CA MET A 64 4.10 -1.34 16.02
C MET A 64 3.50 -0.74 17.27
N VAL A 65 4.20 0.26 17.80
CA VAL A 65 3.66 1.12 18.85
C VAL A 65 3.33 2.46 18.22
N LEU A 66 2.05 2.80 18.21
CA LEU A 66 1.54 4.04 17.66
C LEU A 66 1.17 5.00 18.77
N GLU A 67 1.31 6.28 18.51
CA GLU A 67 0.88 7.33 19.42
C GLU A 67 0.11 8.38 18.62
N GLY A 68 -1.05 8.77 19.16
CA GLY A 68 -1.93 9.73 18.52
C GLY A 68 -2.22 10.92 19.41
N THR A 69 -2.24 12.11 18.83
CA THR A 69 -2.70 13.32 19.48
C THR A 69 -4.14 13.63 19.11
N LEU A 70 -4.88 14.24 20.02
CA LEU A 70 -6.30 14.49 19.84
C LEU A 70 -6.57 15.88 19.27
N ALA A 71 -7.57 15.97 18.40
CA ALA A 71 -8.20 17.21 18.02
C ALA A 71 -9.71 17.00 18.02
N GLN A 72 -10.46 17.89 18.63
CA GLN A 72 -11.91 17.78 18.85
C GLN A 72 -12.30 16.45 19.54
N GLY A 73 -11.49 16.01 20.52
CA GLY A 73 -11.75 14.81 21.27
C GLY A 73 -11.54 13.49 20.51
N ARG A 74 -11.01 13.54 19.29
CA ARG A 74 -10.74 12.36 18.48
C ARG A 74 -9.27 12.24 18.13
N GLY A 75 -8.78 11.02 18.16
CA GLY A 75 -7.43 10.66 17.72
C GLY A 75 -7.36 10.35 16.22
N PRO A 76 -6.13 10.20 15.71
CA PRO A 76 -5.93 9.82 14.34
C PRO A 76 -6.52 8.43 14.07
N TRP A 77 -7.17 8.29 12.92
CA TRP A 77 -7.58 6.99 12.40
C TRP A 77 -6.41 6.43 11.60
N ALA A 78 -5.87 5.33 12.09
CA ALA A 78 -4.74 4.66 11.48
C ALA A 78 -5.18 3.39 10.77
N MET A 79 -4.53 3.09 9.66
CA MET A 79 -4.74 1.86 8.90
C MET A 79 -3.39 1.23 8.60
N VAL A 80 -3.30 -0.08 8.77
CA VAL A 80 -2.16 -0.86 8.29
C VAL A 80 -2.62 -1.66 7.09
N VAL A 81 -2.03 -1.38 5.94
CA VAL A 81 -2.45 -1.97 4.66
C VAL A 81 -1.29 -2.69 4.00
N GLU A 82 -1.60 -3.74 3.25
CA GLU A 82 -0.63 -4.49 2.45
C GLU A 82 -1.25 -4.84 1.11
N GLY A 83 -0.65 -4.34 0.03
CA GLY A 83 -1.13 -4.63 -1.32
C GLY A 83 -2.60 -4.29 -1.55
N GLY A 84 -3.08 -3.18 -0.99
CA GLY A 84 -4.49 -2.76 -1.08
C GLY A 84 -5.43 -3.45 -0.11
N ARG A 85 -4.94 -4.35 0.74
CA ARG A 85 -5.72 -5.05 1.74
C ARG A 85 -5.49 -4.44 3.13
N VAL A 86 -6.56 -4.15 3.85
CA VAL A 86 -6.50 -3.63 5.21
C VAL A 86 -6.22 -4.79 6.17
N LEU A 87 -5.08 -4.75 6.85
CA LEU A 87 -4.72 -5.73 7.88
C LEU A 87 -5.24 -5.33 9.25
N TRP A 88 -5.29 -4.03 9.52
CA TRP A 88 -5.79 -3.48 10.75
C TRP A 88 -6.20 -2.03 10.54
N GLN A 89 -7.20 -1.56 11.27
CA GLN A 89 -7.57 -0.15 11.34
C GLN A 89 -8.18 0.19 12.68
N GLY A 90 -8.02 1.42 13.12
CA GLY A 90 -8.59 1.90 14.36
C GLY A 90 -8.17 3.31 14.72
N GLU A 91 -8.85 3.88 15.71
CA GLU A 91 -8.50 5.17 16.30
C GLU A 91 -7.34 4.99 17.27
N VAL A 92 -6.37 5.88 17.20
CA VAL A 92 -5.21 5.89 18.12
C VAL A 92 -5.35 7.06 19.09
N ARG A 93 -5.73 6.74 20.33
CA ARG A 93 -5.82 7.70 21.42
C ARG A 93 -4.65 7.47 22.36
N GLY A 94 -3.70 8.41 22.40
CA GLY A 94 -2.48 8.19 23.15
C GLY A 94 -1.68 7.05 22.55
N ARG A 95 -1.16 6.17 23.38
CA ARG A 95 -0.28 5.10 22.96
C ARG A 95 -1.06 3.79 22.74
N ARG A 96 -0.81 3.13 21.61
CA ARG A 96 -1.46 1.87 21.24
C ARG A 96 -0.50 0.92 20.56
N GLU A 97 -0.51 -0.35 20.97
CA GLU A 97 0.23 -1.40 20.30
C GLU A 97 -0.66 -2.08 19.25
N VAL A 98 -0.12 -2.27 18.06
CA VAL A 98 -0.78 -2.92 16.94
C VAL A 98 0.10 -4.07 16.44
N ARG A 99 -0.51 -5.24 16.26
CA ARG A 99 0.16 -6.43 15.73
C ARG A 99 -0.56 -6.90 14.48
N VAL A 100 0.19 -7.09 13.41
CA VAL A 100 -0.34 -7.60 12.15
C VAL A 100 0.57 -8.68 11.59
N GLU A 101 0.01 -9.52 10.72
CA GLU A 101 0.79 -10.51 9.98
C GLU A 101 0.90 -10.06 8.52
N ALA A 102 2.12 -9.75 8.10
CA ALA A 102 2.43 -9.42 6.71
C ALA A 102 2.65 -10.70 5.92
N THR A 103 2.10 -10.76 4.71
CA THR A 103 2.26 -11.90 3.81
C THR A 103 3.48 -11.76 2.91
N GLY A 104 3.96 -10.54 2.71
CA GLY A 104 5.04 -10.23 1.80
C GLY A 104 4.61 -10.07 0.35
N GLU A 105 3.31 -10.20 0.07
CA GLU A 105 2.77 -10.13 -1.29
C GLU A 105 2.56 -8.71 -1.82
N GLY A 106 2.81 -7.70 -1.02
CA GLY A 106 2.64 -6.31 -1.41
C GLY A 106 3.40 -5.38 -0.48
N THR A 107 3.35 -4.09 -0.78
CA THR A 107 3.96 -3.07 0.08
C THR A 107 3.11 -2.89 1.33
N LEU A 108 3.76 -3.00 2.49
CA LEU A 108 3.15 -2.69 3.77
C LEU A 108 3.22 -1.19 4.00
N ALA A 109 2.14 -0.60 4.50
CA ALA A 109 2.08 0.84 4.79
C ALA A 109 1.23 1.13 6.01
N LEU A 110 1.63 2.17 6.74
CA LEU A 110 0.85 2.77 7.82
C LEU A 110 0.22 4.05 7.28
N ALA A 111 -1.10 4.14 7.27
CA ALA A 111 -1.84 5.28 6.73
C ALA A 111 -2.54 6.06 7.84
N PHE A 112 -2.63 7.37 7.65
CA PHE A 112 -3.35 8.33 8.48
C PHE A 112 -4.34 9.07 7.58
N ILE A 113 -5.64 9.04 7.88
CA ILE A 113 -6.68 9.46 6.93
C ILE A 113 -7.64 10.54 7.45
N ASN A 114 -7.57 10.92 8.72
CA ASN A 114 -8.51 11.88 9.32
C ASN A 114 -7.81 13.07 10.00
N ASP A 115 -6.81 13.61 9.34
CA ASP A 115 -6.08 14.77 9.86
C ASP A 115 -7.02 15.94 10.15
N LEU A 116 -6.73 16.64 11.24
CA LEU A 116 -7.41 17.85 11.63
C LEU A 116 -6.46 18.75 12.39
N TYR A 117 -6.28 19.95 11.87
CA TYR A 117 -5.57 21.02 12.57
C TYR A 117 -6.57 22.11 12.97
N GLN A 118 -6.78 22.24 14.26
CA GLN A 118 -7.65 23.28 14.82
C GLN A 118 -6.94 23.87 16.04
N PRO A 119 -6.23 24.99 15.86
CA PRO A 119 -5.41 25.57 16.93
C PRO A 119 -6.15 25.75 18.24
N PRO A 120 -5.53 25.43 19.39
CA PRO A 120 -4.17 24.87 19.54
C PRO A 120 -4.08 23.35 19.33
N GLU A 121 -5.18 22.69 18.95
CA GLU A 121 -5.22 21.25 18.77
C GLU A 121 -4.72 20.84 17.39
N ASP A 122 -3.95 19.74 17.36
CA ASP A 122 -3.43 19.15 16.15
C ASP A 122 -3.46 17.63 16.26
N ARG A 123 -4.13 16.98 15.30
CA ARG A 123 -4.26 15.54 15.26
C ARG A 123 -3.12 14.96 14.44
N ASN A 124 -2.22 14.24 15.10
CA ASN A 124 -1.04 13.65 14.47
C ASN A 124 -0.90 12.18 14.83
N LEU A 125 -0.29 11.42 13.96
CA LEU A 125 0.01 9.99 14.17
C LEU A 125 1.51 9.79 14.20
N PHE A 126 2.01 9.13 15.24
CA PHE A 126 3.41 8.80 15.38
C PHE A 126 3.61 7.30 15.43
N LEU A 127 4.62 6.83 14.71
CA LEU A 127 5.18 5.51 14.88
C LEU A 127 6.33 5.62 15.87
N ARG A 128 6.19 4.98 17.04
CA ARG A 128 7.20 5.05 18.11
C ARG A 128 8.15 3.87 18.11
N GLU A 129 7.63 2.70 17.79
CA GLU A 129 8.43 1.47 17.70
C GLU A 129 7.93 0.60 16.56
N LEU A 130 8.85 -0.08 15.92
CA LEU A 130 8.55 -1.08 14.91
C LEU A 130 9.45 -2.30 15.13
N THR A 131 8.82 -3.46 15.32
CA THR A 131 9.51 -4.74 15.48
C THR A 131 8.98 -5.73 14.45
N VAL A 132 9.88 -6.40 13.77
CA VAL A 132 9.55 -7.39 12.76
C VAL A 132 10.14 -8.74 13.14
N GLU A 133 9.27 -9.74 13.29
CA GLU A 133 9.66 -11.14 13.47
C GLU A 133 9.43 -11.89 12.16
N PRO A 134 10.50 -12.33 11.48
CA PRO A 134 10.35 -13.15 10.28
C PRO A 134 9.64 -14.48 10.58
N ARG A 135 8.84 -14.89 9.63
CA ARG A 135 8.16 -16.20 9.69
C ARG A 135 8.51 -17.07 8.50
#